data_b8fa78fac06021276046f3dc7066eac3
#
_entry.id   b8fa78fac06021276046f3dc7066eac3
#
_cell.length_a   1.000
_cell.length_b   1.000
_cell.length_c   1.000
_cell.angle_alpha   90.00
_cell.angle_beta   90.00
_cell.angle_gamma   90.00
#
_symmetry.space_group_name_H-M   'P 1'
#
loop_
_entity.id
_entity.type
_entity.pdbx_description
1 polymer ?
#
loop_
_entity_poly.entity_id
_entity_poly.type
_entity_poly.pdbx_seq_one_letter_code
_entity_poly.pdbx_strand_id
1 'polypeptide(L)'
;EQEWSHFEKKSLNQTEADELRDWSRFEAKTLNEECGLFGVWGHPDAARLTYFGLHALQHRGQEGAGILVNNNGKLNRHRGLGLVTEVFRDEKDLEELTGSSAIGHVRYATAGSANINNIQPFQFEFHDGSLGLAHNGNLTNAQSLRCELEKSGAIFSSNSDTCLLYTSDAADD
;
A
#
# COMPACT_ATOMS: atom_id res chain seq x y z
N GLU A 1 42.81 -10.67 12.22
CA GLU A 1 42.32 -11.99 12.68
C GLU A 1 42.64 -12.16 14.15
N GLN A 2 41.90 -11.54 15.08
CA GLN A 2 41.85 -11.87 16.53
C GLN A 2 41.08 -10.75 17.22
N GLU A 3 39.75 -10.86 17.38
CA GLU A 3 39.01 -10.12 18.42
C GLU A 3 37.52 -10.48 18.54
N TRP A 4 37.12 -11.71 18.18
CA TRP A 4 35.71 -12.15 18.35
C TRP A 4 35.54 -13.40 19.21
N SER A 5 36.48 -13.76 20.08
CA SER A 5 36.44 -15.01 20.87
C SER A 5 36.11 -14.87 22.34
N HIS A 6 35.54 -13.74 22.81
CA HIS A 6 35.21 -13.52 24.22
C HIS A 6 33.76 -13.07 24.45
N PHE A 7 32.81 -13.78 23.82
CA PHE A 7 31.45 -13.81 24.39
C PHE A 7 31.33 -15.05 25.26
N GLU A 8 31.72 -14.93 26.51
CA GLU A 8 31.38 -15.90 27.54
C GLU A 8 29.86 -16.10 27.55
N LYS A 9 29.41 -17.37 27.43
CA LYS A 9 28.05 -17.78 27.70
C LYS A 9 27.70 -17.47 29.15
N LYS A 10 27.25 -16.26 29.41
CA LYS A 10 26.63 -15.92 30.69
C LYS A 10 25.33 -16.72 30.76
N SER A 11 25.20 -17.62 31.73
CA SER A 11 23.93 -18.28 32.04
C SER A 11 22.92 -17.21 32.42
N LEU A 12 21.91 -17.01 31.60
CA LEU A 12 20.80 -16.08 31.88
C LEU A 12 20.09 -16.51 33.15
N ASN A 13 19.77 -15.57 34.00
CA ASN A 13 18.92 -15.83 35.16
C ASN A 13 17.47 -16.11 34.70
N GLN A 14 16.64 -16.63 35.64
CA GLN A 14 15.27 -17.05 35.31
C GLN A 14 14.41 -15.89 34.75
N THR A 15 14.63 -14.68 35.20
CA THR A 15 13.91 -13.47 34.79
C THR A 15 14.29 -13.07 33.34
N GLU A 16 15.60 -13.12 33.02
CA GLU A 16 16.09 -12.84 31.66
C GLU A 16 15.62 -13.92 30.66
N ALA A 17 15.50 -15.17 31.12
CA ALA A 17 14.96 -16.27 30.31
C ALA A 17 13.43 -16.11 30.08
N ASP A 18 12.70 -15.58 31.03
CA ASP A 18 11.25 -15.32 30.92
C ASP A 18 10.98 -14.10 30.03
N GLU A 19 11.81 -13.05 30.11
CA GLU A 19 11.75 -11.92 29.18
C GLU A 19 12.07 -12.36 27.73
N LEU A 20 13.07 -13.20 27.50
CA LEU A 20 13.38 -13.78 26.19
C LEU A 20 12.25 -14.67 25.65
N ARG A 21 11.49 -15.36 26.52
CA ARG A 21 10.30 -16.12 26.12
C ARG A 21 9.14 -15.22 25.67
N ASP A 22 9.04 -14.03 26.23
CA ASP A 22 8.03 -13.07 25.79
C ASP A 22 8.34 -12.51 24.38
N TRP A 23 9.62 -12.35 24.05
CA TRP A 23 10.06 -12.01 22.69
C TRP A 23 9.77 -13.09 21.64
N SER A 24 9.75 -14.38 22.03
CA SER A 24 9.38 -15.47 21.12
C SER A 24 7.91 -15.42 20.69
N ARG A 25 7.07 -14.73 21.43
CA ARG A 25 5.69 -14.41 21.03
C ARG A 25 5.62 -13.42 19.87
N PHE A 26 6.64 -12.58 19.68
CA PHE A 26 6.73 -11.67 18.54
C PHE A 26 7.30 -12.35 17.29
N GLU A 27 8.16 -13.37 17.44
CA GLU A 27 8.71 -14.15 16.33
C GLU A 27 7.71 -15.14 15.70
N ALA A 28 6.65 -15.50 16.42
CA ALA A 28 5.60 -16.40 15.93
C ALA A 28 4.52 -15.72 15.09
N LYS A 29 4.58 -14.39 14.91
CA LYS A 29 3.80 -13.72 13.86
C LYS A 29 4.51 -14.01 12.54
N THR A 30 4.06 -15.04 11.83
CA THR A 30 4.36 -15.18 10.40
C THR A 30 4.23 -13.77 9.81
N LEU A 31 5.29 -13.30 9.16
CA LEU A 31 5.24 -12.08 8.36
C LEU A 31 4.15 -12.31 7.32
N ASN A 32 2.93 -11.91 7.67
CA ASN A 32 1.85 -11.90 6.71
C ASN A 32 2.29 -10.89 5.65
N GLU A 33 2.39 -11.37 4.43
CA GLU A 33 2.61 -10.50 3.29
C GLU A 33 1.47 -9.48 3.31
N GLU A 34 1.83 -8.23 3.46
CA GLU A 34 0.90 -7.11 3.59
C GLU A 34 1.23 -6.10 2.51
N CYS A 35 0.21 -5.42 1.97
CA CYS A 35 0.42 -4.35 1.01
C CYS A 35 1.49 -3.35 1.46
N GLY A 36 2.13 -2.66 0.52
CA GLY A 36 3.08 -1.58 0.78
C GLY A 36 2.55 -0.25 0.24
N LEU A 37 2.71 0.81 1.00
CA LEU A 37 2.33 2.17 0.66
C LEU A 37 3.54 3.08 0.74
N PHE A 38 3.74 3.95 -0.25
CA PHE A 38 4.80 4.95 -0.28
C PHE A 38 4.28 6.26 -0.85
N GLY A 39 4.76 7.39 -0.32
CA GLY A 39 4.34 8.70 -0.79
C GLY A 39 5.48 9.72 -0.76
N VAL A 40 5.45 10.65 -1.70
CA VAL A 40 6.40 11.77 -1.83
C VAL A 40 5.61 13.05 -2.03
N TRP A 41 6.02 14.12 -1.38
CA TRP A 41 5.40 15.43 -1.50
C TRP A 41 6.44 16.51 -1.75
N GLY A 42 6.14 17.39 -2.70
CA GLY A 42 6.95 18.60 -2.96
C GLY A 42 8.30 18.33 -3.64
N HIS A 43 8.45 17.24 -4.42
CA HIS A 43 9.68 16.91 -5.11
C HIS A 43 9.47 16.75 -6.63
N PRO A 44 10.30 17.34 -7.48
CA PRO A 44 10.11 17.27 -8.95
C PRO A 44 10.16 15.83 -9.49
N ASP A 45 10.94 14.93 -8.85
CA ASP A 45 11.05 13.52 -9.21
C ASP A 45 10.14 12.63 -8.36
N ALA A 46 8.96 13.12 -7.94
CA ALA A 46 8.08 12.39 -7.03
C ALA A 46 7.71 10.99 -7.54
N ALA A 47 7.41 10.84 -8.83
CA ALA A 47 7.10 9.54 -9.44
C ALA A 47 8.26 8.55 -9.32
N ARG A 48 9.49 8.97 -9.68
CA ARG A 48 10.68 8.12 -9.64
C ARG A 48 11.06 7.72 -8.22
N LEU A 49 10.98 8.64 -7.26
CA LEU A 49 11.21 8.33 -5.85
C LEU A 49 10.17 7.36 -5.31
N THR A 50 8.90 7.53 -5.72
CA THR A 50 7.83 6.59 -5.36
C THR A 50 8.06 5.21 -5.97
N TYR A 51 8.50 5.11 -7.22
CA TYR A 51 8.88 3.85 -7.85
C TYR A 51 9.97 3.11 -7.03
N PHE A 52 11.04 3.80 -6.64
CA PHE A 52 12.10 3.18 -5.83
C PHE A 52 11.60 2.78 -4.44
N GLY A 53 10.72 3.60 -3.82
CA GLY A 53 10.07 3.25 -2.56
C GLY A 53 9.21 1.98 -2.67
N LEU A 54 8.41 1.86 -3.73
CA LEU A 54 7.62 0.64 -4.00
C LEU A 54 8.49 -0.56 -4.31
N HIS A 55 9.59 -0.38 -5.05
CA HIS A 55 10.54 -1.46 -5.32
C HIS A 55 11.17 -1.99 -4.03
N ALA A 56 11.51 -1.12 -3.08
CA ALA A 56 11.98 -1.52 -1.76
C ALA A 56 10.91 -2.26 -0.93
N LEU A 57 9.63 -1.93 -1.15
CA LEU A 57 8.48 -2.57 -0.51
C LEU A 57 7.95 -3.80 -1.28
N GLN A 58 8.57 -4.21 -2.39
CA GLN A 58 8.08 -5.29 -3.26
C GLN A 58 7.86 -6.62 -2.53
N HIS A 59 8.65 -6.89 -1.49
CA HIS A 59 8.50 -8.08 -0.65
C HIS A 59 7.15 -8.13 0.09
N ARG A 60 6.42 -7.02 0.18
CA ARG A 60 5.11 -6.90 0.83
C ARG A 60 3.94 -7.14 -0.12
N GLY A 61 4.12 -7.04 -1.44
CA GLY A 61 3.05 -7.24 -2.40
C GLY A 61 3.57 -7.55 -3.80
N GLN A 62 3.01 -8.59 -4.43
CA GLN A 62 3.47 -9.09 -5.74
C GLN A 62 2.33 -9.23 -6.77
N GLU A 63 1.09 -8.96 -6.37
CA GLU A 63 -0.07 -9.09 -7.26
C GLU A 63 -0.17 -7.93 -8.26
N GLY A 64 0.18 -6.74 -7.81
CA GLY A 64 0.15 -5.57 -8.67
C GLY A 64 0.69 -4.33 -7.99
N ALA A 65 0.98 -3.33 -8.78
CA ALA A 65 1.52 -2.05 -8.35
C ALA A 65 0.86 -0.88 -9.07
N GLY A 66 0.90 0.28 -8.46
CA GLY A 66 0.44 1.52 -9.09
C GLY A 66 1.08 2.75 -8.46
N ILE A 67 1.18 3.79 -9.27
CA ILE A 67 1.61 5.13 -8.87
C ILE A 67 0.59 6.14 -9.42
N LEU A 68 0.22 7.08 -8.57
CA LEU A 68 -0.62 8.23 -8.93
C LEU A 68 0.13 9.50 -8.56
N VAL A 69 0.20 10.42 -9.50
CA VAL A 69 0.94 11.68 -9.37
C VAL A 69 0.00 12.85 -9.49
N ASN A 70 0.21 13.86 -8.68
CA ASN A 70 -0.48 15.15 -8.77
C ASN A 70 0.41 16.18 -9.45
N ASN A 71 -0.07 16.69 -10.57
CA ASN A 71 0.51 17.81 -11.30
C ASN A 71 -0.44 19.00 -11.25
N ASN A 72 -0.30 19.86 -10.25
CA ASN A 72 -1.10 21.08 -10.07
C ASN A 72 -2.63 20.82 -10.11
N GLY A 73 -3.07 19.79 -9.39
CA GLY A 73 -4.50 19.42 -9.33
C GLY A 73 -4.93 18.39 -10.39
N LYS A 74 -4.13 18.18 -11.44
CA LYS A 74 -4.38 17.12 -12.40
C LYS A 74 -3.72 15.83 -11.94
N LEU A 75 -4.51 14.78 -11.76
CA LEU A 75 -4.03 13.46 -11.37
C LEU A 75 -3.72 12.62 -12.61
N ASN A 76 -2.51 12.03 -12.63
CA ASN A 76 -2.10 11.06 -13.62
C ASN A 76 -1.75 9.76 -12.91
N ARG A 77 -2.22 8.62 -13.43
CA ARG A 77 -2.03 7.33 -12.80
C ARG A 77 -1.57 6.28 -13.80
N HIS A 78 -0.56 5.48 -13.38
CA HIS A 78 -0.20 4.22 -14.03
C HIS A 78 -0.29 3.08 -13.03
N ARG A 79 -0.92 1.96 -13.40
CA ARG A 79 -1.06 0.76 -12.56
C ARG A 79 -1.18 -0.50 -13.42
N GLY A 80 -0.77 -1.61 -12.85
CA GLY A 80 -0.83 -2.90 -13.53
C GLY A 80 -0.78 -4.08 -12.56
N LEU A 81 -1.01 -5.27 -13.10
CA LEU A 81 -0.79 -6.55 -12.44
C LEU A 81 0.68 -6.95 -12.58
N GLY A 82 1.25 -7.57 -11.55
CA GLY A 82 2.63 -8.02 -11.52
C GLY A 82 3.54 -7.20 -10.61
N LEU A 83 4.83 -7.45 -10.71
CA LEU A 83 5.86 -6.76 -9.94
C LEU A 83 6.01 -5.29 -10.37
N VAL A 84 6.54 -4.46 -9.49
CA VAL A 84 6.80 -3.03 -9.78
C VAL A 84 7.61 -2.88 -11.08
N THR A 85 8.64 -3.72 -11.28
CA THR A 85 9.48 -3.71 -12.48
C THR A 85 8.77 -4.21 -13.74
N GLU A 86 7.70 -4.96 -13.59
CA GLU A 86 6.89 -5.44 -14.72
C GLU A 86 5.83 -4.41 -15.12
N VAL A 87 5.23 -3.75 -14.13
CA VAL A 87 4.22 -2.72 -14.32
C VAL A 87 4.82 -1.45 -14.92
N PHE A 88 6.04 -1.09 -14.48
CA PHE A 88 6.81 0.07 -14.97
C PHE A 88 8.01 -0.38 -15.81
N ARG A 89 7.75 -1.25 -16.79
CA ARG A 89 8.81 -1.83 -17.64
C ARG A 89 9.41 -0.81 -18.59
N ASP A 90 8.56 0.03 -19.18
CA ASP A 90 8.99 1.05 -20.12
C ASP A 90 9.32 2.35 -19.37
N GLU A 91 10.43 2.97 -19.74
CA GLU A 91 10.86 4.23 -19.14
C GLU A 91 9.79 5.33 -19.29
N LYS A 92 9.02 5.27 -20.37
CA LYS A 92 7.88 6.15 -20.66
C LYS A 92 6.78 6.10 -19.60
N ASP A 93 6.56 4.93 -18.96
CA ASP A 93 5.54 4.77 -17.92
C ASP A 93 5.77 5.70 -16.74
N LEU A 94 7.04 5.98 -16.42
CA LEU A 94 7.44 6.92 -15.38
C LEU A 94 7.58 8.36 -15.90
N GLU A 95 8.02 8.54 -17.15
CA GLU A 95 8.19 9.87 -17.77
C GLU A 95 6.85 10.59 -17.95
N GLU A 96 5.76 9.86 -18.21
CA GLU A 96 4.40 10.40 -18.33
C GLU A 96 3.82 10.81 -16.98
N LEU A 97 4.35 10.29 -15.86
CA LEU A 97 3.93 10.60 -14.50
C LEU A 97 4.63 11.85 -13.99
N THR A 98 4.32 12.99 -14.58
CA THR A 98 4.89 14.29 -14.21
C THR A 98 4.12 14.95 -13.08
N GLY A 99 4.83 15.50 -12.09
CA GLY A 99 4.24 16.24 -10.97
C GLY A 99 5.14 16.28 -9.75
N SER A 100 4.75 17.05 -8.75
CA SER A 100 5.54 17.27 -7.53
C SER A 100 5.11 16.44 -6.33
N SER A 101 4.04 15.67 -6.45
CA SER A 101 3.56 14.80 -5.37
C SER A 101 3.08 13.48 -5.96
N ALA A 102 3.41 12.38 -5.32
CA ALA A 102 3.02 11.05 -5.76
C ALA A 102 2.67 10.15 -4.58
N ILE A 103 1.72 9.25 -4.79
CA ILE A 103 1.44 8.11 -3.92
C ILE A 103 1.55 6.83 -4.73
N GLY A 104 2.07 5.78 -4.11
CA GLY A 104 2.23 4.47 -4.72
C GLY A 104 1.82 3.35 -3.79
N HIS A 105 1.42 2.24 -4.39
CA HIS A 105 0.94 1.07 -3.66
C HIS A 105 1.40 -0.21 -4.35
N VAL A 106 1.85 -1.20 -3.55
CA VAL A 106 2.03 -2.60 -3.97
C VAL A 106 0.99 -3.45 -3.26
N ARG A 107 0.25 -4.24 -4.05
CA ARG A 107 -0.84 -5.08 -3.56
C ARG A 107 -0.37 -6.49 -3.30
N TYR A 108 -0.78 -7.00 -2.15
CA TYR A 108 -0.82 -8.42 -1.85
C TYR A 108 -2.27 -8.89 -1.77
N ALA A 109 -2.59 -10.04 -2.36
CA ALA A 109 -3.87 -10.71 -2.18
C ALA A 109 -3.69 -12.17 -1.79
N THR A 110 -4.43 -12.60 -0.80
CA THR A 110 -4.38 -13.97 -0.24
C THR A 110 -5.21 -14.99 -1.01
N ALA A 111 -6.21 -14.56 -1.75
CA ALA A 111 -7.07 -15.43 -2.57
C ALA A 111 -7.94 -14.62 -3.52
N GLY A 112 -8.12 -15.11 -4.72
CA GLY A 112 -9.02 -14.54 -5.73
C GLY A 112 -8.31 -14.20 -7.03
N SER A 113 -9.05 -14.05 -8.11
CA SER A 113 -8.51 -13.62 -9.39
C SER A 113 -7.92 -12.22 -9.29
N ALA A 114 -6.68 -12.06 -9.72
CA ALA A 114 -6.04 -10.76 -9.85
C ALA A 114 -6.93 -9.85 -10.71
N ASN A 115 -7.39 -8.73 -10.13
CA ASN A 115 -8.27 -7.80 -10.80
C ASN A 115 -7.65 -6.40 -10.80
N ILE A 116 -7.40 -5.88 -11.98
CA ILE A 116 -6.84 -4.53 -12.19
C ILE A 116 -7.66 -3.45 -11.49
N ASN A 117 -8.97 -3.64 -11.31
CA ASN A 117 -9.83 -2.69 -10.62
C ASN A 117 -9.56 -2.60 -9.11
N ASN A 118 -8.86 -3.57 -8.54
CA ASN A 118 -8.46 -3.58 -7.13
C ASN A 118 -7.05 -3.04 -6.92
N ILE A 119 -6.30 -2.74 -7.99
CA ILE A 119 -4.95 -2.17 -7.88
C ILE A 119 -5.05 -0.69 -7.57
N GLN A 120 -4.44 -0.32 -6.45
CA GLN A 120 -4.35 1.06 -5.98
C GLN A 120 -3.09 1.76 -6.53
N PRO A 121 -3.02 3.11 -6.48
CA PRO A 121 -4.00 4.07 -5.93
C PRO A 121 -5.27 4.16 -6.75
N PHE A 122 -6.39 4.42 -6.06
CA PHE A 122 -7.65 4.78 -6.70
C PHE A 122 -7.65 6.26 -7.05
N GLN A 123 -8.35 6.59 -8.13
CA GLN A 123 -8.56 7.97 -8.58
C GLN A 123 -10.05 8.19 -8.77
N PHE A 124 -10.56 9.24 -8.19
CA PHE A 124 -11.95 9.65 -8.24
C PHE A 124 -12.03 11.09 -8.75
N GLU A 125 -13.01 11.34 -9.58
CA GLU A 125 -13.34 12.68 -10.08
C GLU A 125 -14.68 13.10 -9.48
N PHE A 126 -14.75 14.32 -9.00
CA PHE A 126 -15.95 14.92 -8.46
C PHE A 126 -16.07 16.39 -8.92
N HIS A 127 -17.17 17.06 -8.57
CA HIS A 127 -17.48 18.39 -9.11
C HIS A 127 -16.34 19.40 -8.90
N ASP A 128 -15.72 19.40 -7.74
CA ASP A 128 -14.73 20.41 -7.35
C ASP A 128 -13.28 19.97 -7.50
N GLY A 129 -13.03 18.77 -8.05
CA GLY A 129 -11.66 18.30 -8.24
C GLY A 129 -11.50 16.80 -8.40
N SER A 130 -10.32 16.34 -8.03
CA SER A 130 -9.94 14.93 -8.11
C SER A 130 -9.30 14.47 -6.81
N LEU A 131 -9.58 13.24 -6.39
CA LEU A 131 -9.02 12.61 -5.22
C LEU A 131 -8.20 11.39 -5.63
N GLY A 132 -6.97 11.29 -5.09
CA GLY A 132 -6.15 10.08 -5.14
C GLY A 132 -6.11 9.42 -3.78
N LEU A 133 -6.42 8.12 -3.72
CA LEU A 133 -6.48 7.37 -2.47
C LEU A 133 -5.73 6.05 -2.56
N ALA A 134 -4.89 5.78 -1.56
CA ALA A 134 -4.27 4.47 -1.35
C ALA A 134 -4.35 4.10 0.13
N HIS A 135 -4.69 2.85 0.42
CA HIS A 135 -4.93 2.36 1.76
C HIS A 135 -4.25 1.00 1.95
N ASN A 136 -3.56 0.86 3.07
CA ASN A 136 -3.01 -0.41 3.52
C ASN A 136 -3.70 -0.80 4.84
N GLY A 137 -4.62 -1.74 4.76
CA GLY A 137 -5.41 -2.22 5.89
C GLY A 137 -6.71 -2.86 5.45
N ASN A 138 -7.55 -3.23 6.42
CA ASN A 138 -8.87 -3.78 6.21
C ASN A 138 -9.87 -3.13 7.18
N LEU A 139 -10.98 -2.65 6.65
CA LEU A 139 -12.08 -2.16 7.48
C LEU A 139 -12.79 -3.33 8.16
N THR A 140 -12.89 -3.30 9.48
CA THR A 140 -13.53 -4.36 10.26
C THR A 140 -15.04 -4.48 10.01
N ASN A 141 -15.67 -3.38 9.58
CA ASN A 141 -17.11 -3.28 9.28
C ASN A 141 -17.41 -3.13 7.78
N ALA A 142 -16.47 -3.47 6.89
CA ALA A 142 -16.58 -3.26 5.45
C ALA A 142 -17.90 -3.80 4.86
N GLN A 143 -18.31 -4.99 5.26
CA GLN A 143 -19.52 -5.62 4.74
C GLN A 143 -20.81 -4.88 5.12
N SER A 144 -20.95 -4.47 6.39
CA SER A 144 -22.12 -3.70 6.85
C SER A 144 -22.18 -2.32 6.21
N LEU A 145 -21.03 -1.62 6.17
CA LEU A 145 -20.94 -0.31 5.56
C LEU A 145 -21.24 -0.36 4.05
N ARG A 146 -20.74 -1.36 3.32
CA ARG A 146 -21.08 -1.55 1.90
C ARG A 146 -22.57 -1.72 1.71
N CYS A 147 -23.22 -2.57 2.52
CA CYS A 147 -24.66 -2.82 2.43
C CYS A 147 -25.50 -1.56 2.69
N GLU A 148 -25.07 -0.72 3.63
CA GLU A 148 -25.73 0.57 3.93
C GLU A 148 -25.59 1.56 2.77
N LEU A 149 -24.39 1.71 2.23
CA LEU A 149 -24.12 2.60 1.10
C LEU A 149 -24.84 2.14 -0.18
N GLU A 150 -24.88 0.83 -0.47
CA GLU A 150 -25.63 0.29 -1.61
C GLU A 150 -27.15 0.54 -1.46
N LYS A 151 -27.70 0.46 -0.26
CA LYS A 151 -29.11 0.81 0.01
C LYS A 151 -29.40 2.29 -0.19
N SER A 152 -28.42 3.16 0.04
CA SER A 152 -28.53 4.60 -0.24
C SER A 152 -28.27 4.96 -1.72
N GLY A 153 -27.94 3.96 -2.56
CA GLY A 153 -27.77 4.14 -4.00
C GLY A 153 -26.30 4.21 -4.47
N ALA A 154 -25.34 3.96 -3.60
CA ALA A 154 -23.92 3.95 -3.99
C ALA A 154 -23.60 2.77 -4.92
N ILE A 155 -22.74 3.02 -5.93
CA ILE A 155 -22.28 2.02 -6.89
C ILE A 155 -20.78 1.84 -6.75
N PHE A 156 -20.33 0.59 -6.59
CA PHE A 156 -18.92 0.26 -6.41
C PHE A 156 -18.36 -0.48 -7.62
N SER A 157 -17.25 -0.01 -8.17
CA SER A 157 -16.53 -0.64 -9.28
C SER A 157 -15.48 -1.65 -8.83
N SER A 158 -15.24 -1.76 -7.52
CA SER A 158 -14.21 -2.61 -6.90
C SER A 158 -14.75 -3.30 -5.66
N ASN A 159 -14.17 -4.45 -5.32
CA ASN A 159 -14.45 -5.17 -4.07
C ASN A 159 -13.53 -4.72 -2.92
N SER A 160 -12.62 -3.78 -3.17
CA SER A 160 -11.75 -3.22 -2.13
C SER A 160 -12.56 -2.41 -1.13
N ASP A 161 -12.27 -2.57 0.15
CA ASP A 161 -12.82 -1.76 1.23
C ASP A 161 -12.41 -0.28 1.15
N THR A 162 -11.30 0.01 0.48
CA THR A 162 -10.85 1.38 0.21
C THR A 162 -11.91 2.23 -0.52
N CYS A 163 -12.77 1.60 -1.36
CA CYS A 163 -13.86 2.30 -2.02
C CYS A 163 -14.90 2.83 -1.03
N LEU A 164 -15.05 2.18 0.11
CA LEU A 164 -16.01 2.57 1.15
C LEU A 164 -15.58 3.87 1.85
N LEU A 165 -14.27 4.06 2.04
CA LEU A 165 -13.73 5.28 2.67
C LEU A 165 -14.12 6.53 1.92
N TYR A 166 -14.02 6.51 0.59
CA TYR A 166 -14.41 7.62 -0.26
C TYR A 166 -15.93 7.83 -0.28
N THR A 167 -16.71 6.77 -0.40
CA THR A 167 -18.17 6.88 -0.56
C THR A 167 -18.85 7.32 0.74
N SER A 168 -18.30 6.94 1.89
CA SER A 168 -18.81 7.35 3.20
C SER A 168 -18.62 8.86 3.43
N ASP A 169 -17.46 9.40 3.07
CA ASP A 169 -17.12 10.82 3.23
C ASP A 169 -17.98 11.71 2.31
N ALA A 170 -18.25 11.26 1.09
CA ALA A 170 -19.06 11.96 0.12
C ALA A 170 -20.59 11.96 0.44
N ALA A 171 -21.04 11.16 1.41
CA ALA A 171 -22.45 11.08 1.79
C ALA A 171 -22.80 12.00 2.97
N ASP A 172 -21.80 12.59 3.63
CA ASP A 172 -21.98 13.48 4.80
C ASP A 172 -22.04 14.97 4.42
N ASP A 173 -21.88 15.33 3.14
CA ASP A 173 -22.03 16.69 2.56
C ASP A 173 -23.38 16.80 1.80
#